data_fa423f7246de1817ad075ef7f3a48a27
#
_entry.id   fa423f7246de1817ad075ef7f3a48a27
#
_cell.length_a   1.000
_cell.length_b   1.000
_cell.length_c   1.000
_cell.angle_alpha   90.00
_cell.angle_beta   90.00
_cell.angle_gamma   90.00
#
_symmetry.space_group_name_H-M   'P 1'
#
loop_
_entity.id
_entity.type
_entity.pdbx_description
1 polymer ?
#
loop_
_entity_poly.entity_id
_entity_poly.type
_entity_poly.pdbx_seq_one_letter_code
_entity_poly.pdbx_strand_id
1 'polypeptide(L)'
;MGTDRRLIVRRVKILEEAAEEAVEAVAWYEQEHPGLGIEFDHAVNAALDLLEDEVIPLTNLPGIAGAIGVKRLVLRRFPFDIVVRESADEIIVIAIAHHSRRPGYWRNR
;
A
#
# COMPACT_ATOMS: atom_id res chain seq x y z
N MET A 1 29.71 9.96 12.99
CA MET A 1 29.24 9.77 12.87
C MET A 1 28.55 9.55 12.12
N GLY A 2 28.66 9.35 11.78
CA GLY A 2 27.95 8.72 10.78
C GLY A 2 26.62 9.27 10.65
N THR A 3 26.12 9.19 9.48
CA THR A 3 24.79 9.65 9.25
C THR A 3 23.81 8.86 10.09
N ASP A 4 23.00 9.56 10.76
CA ASP A 4 21.96 8.93 11.55
C ASP A 4 20.74 8.68 10.67
N ARG A 5 20.69 7.48 10.09
CA ARG A 5 19.61 7.12 9.19
C ARG A 5 18.26 7.06 9.87
N ARG A 6 18.25 6.91 11.18
CA ARG A 6 17.00 6.84 11.92
C ARG A 6 16.24 8.15 11.90
N LEU A 7 16.92 9.25 11.56
CA LEU A 7 16.28 10.53 11.46
C LEU A 7 15.66 10.79 10.09
N ILE A 8 15.92 9.89 9.14
CA ILE A 8 15.34 10.00 7.81
C ILE A 8 14.02 9.25 7.81
N VAL A 9 12.93 10.00 7.87
CA VAL A 9 11.59 9.44 7.84
C VAL A 9 11.01 9.71 6.47
N ARG A 10 10.62 8.65 5.79
CA ARG A 10 9.99 8.80 4.49
C ARG A 10 8.54 9.22 4.68
N ARG A 11 8.08 10.12 3.83
CA ARG A 11 6.68 10.53 3.84
C ARG A 11 5.85 9.53 3.05
N VAL A 12 4.71 9.18 3.60
CA VAL A 12 3.76 8.33 2.89
C VAL A 12 2.62 9.21 2.41
N LYS A 13 2.45 9.25 1.10
CA LYS A 13 1.32 9.95 0.47
C LYS A 13 0.40 8.91 -0.13
N ILE A 14 -0.90 9.15 -0.04
CA ILE A 14 -1.89 8.23 -0.58
C ILE A 14 -2.65 8.97 -1.66
N LEU A 15 -2.64 8.42 -2.87
CA LEU A 15 -3.44 8.99 -3.95
C LEU A 15 -4.93 8.87 -3.61
N GLU A 16 -5.70 9.83 -4.10
CA GLU A 16 -7.15 9.85 -3.86
C GLU A 16 -7.81 8.55 -4.30
N GLU A 17 -7.42 8.03 -5.47
CA GLU A 17 -7.97 6.77 -5.96
C GLU A 17 -7.68 5.61 -5.03
N ALA A 18 -6.49 5.57 -4.44
CA ALA A 18 -6.14 4.52 -3.49
C ALA A 18 -6.96 4.67 -2.21
N ALA A 19 -7.15 5.88 -1.73
CA ALA A 19 -7.96 6.13 -0.55
C ALA A 19 -9.41 5.70 -0.78
N GLU A 20 -9.95 5.99 -1.96
CA GLU A 20 -11.30 5.58 -2.33
C GLU A 20 -11.43 4.06 -2.37
N GLU A 21 -10.42 3.38 -2.90
CA GLU A 21 -10.42 1.92 -2.92
C GLU A 21 -10.45 1.33 -1.51
N ALA A 22 -9.71 1.94 -0.59
CA ALA A 22 -9.73 1.50 0.79
C ALA A 22 -11.11 1.67 1.42
N VAL A 23 -11.73 2.83 1.20
CA VAL A 23 -13.07 3.11 1.73
C VAL A 23 -14.10 2.12 1.18
N GLU A 24 -14.04 1.85 -0.12
CA GLU A 24 -14.95 0.91 -0.75
C GLU A 24 -14.77 -0.50 -0.19
N ALA A 25 -13.54 -0.92 0.02
CA ALA A 25 -13.26 -2.23 0.58
C ALA A 25 -13.77 -2.35 2.01
N VAL A 26 -13.56 -1.32 2.83
CA VAL A 26 -14.07 -1.29 4.19
C VAL A 26 -15.58 -1.47 4.20
N ALA A 27 -16.28 -0.71 3.35
CA ALA A 27 -17.74 -0.77 3.27
C ALA A 27 -18.22 -2.16 2.84
N TRP A 28 -17.54 -2.75 1.85
CA TRP A 28 -17.90 -4.06 1.35
C TRP A 28 -17.75 -5.14 2.44
N TYR A 29 -16.61 -5.14 3.13
CA TYR A 29 -16.37 -6.11 4.21
C TYR A 29 -17.35 -5.93 5.35
N GLU A 30 -17.68 -4.69 5.68
CA GLU A 30 -18.61 -4.43 6.78
C GLU A 30 -20.01 -4.96 6.45
N GLN A 31 -20.43 -4.88 5.19
CA GLN A 31 -21.69 -5.46 4.76
C GLN A 31 -21.68 -6.98 4.83
N GLU A 32 -20.53 -7.58 4.51
CA GLU A 32 -20.41 -9.04 4.52
C GLU A 32 -20.43 -9.59 5.94
N HIS A 33 -19.79 -8.89 6.86
CA HIS A 33 -19.71 -9.34 8.24
C HIS A 33 -19.42 -8.14 9.15
N PRO A 34 -20.32 -7.83 10.11
CA PRO A 34 -20.09 -6.69 11.02
C PRO A 34 -18.75 -6.81 11.75
N GLY A 35 -18.00 -5.70 11.73
CA GLY A 35 -16.66 -5.62 12.31
C GLY A 35 -15.53 -5.96 11.36
N LEU A 36 -15.82 -6.64 10.26
CA LEU A 36 -14.76 -7.05 9.34
C LEU A 36 -14.18 -5.85 8.59
N GLY A 37 -15.00 -4.85 8.30
CA GLY A 37 -14.51 -3.62 7.68
C GLY A 37 -13.51 -2.90 8.56
N ILE A 38 -13.77 -2.85 9.86
CA ILE A 38 -12.86 -2.24 10.82
C ILE A 38 -11.54 -3.02 10.86
N GLU A 39 -11.59 -4.35 10.81
CA GLU A 39 -10.39 -5.17 10.78
C GLU A 39 -9.56 -4.92 9.53
N PHE A 40 -10.22 -4.76 8.39
CA PHE A 40 -9.53 -4.44 7.15
C PHE A 40 -8.86 -3.07 7.24
N ASP A 41 -9.58 -2.08 7.76
CA ASP A 41 -9.03 -0.74 7.94
C ASP A 41 -7.79 -0.76 8.84
N HIS A 42 -7.86 -1.49 9.94
CA HIS A 42 -6.71 -1.64 10.83
C HIS A 42 -5.53 -2.30 10.13
N ALA A 43 -5.77 -3.31 9.30
CA ALA A 43 -4.71 -4.00 8.57
C ALA A 43 -4.02 -3.06 7.59
N VAL A 44 -4.78 -2.24 6.88
CA VAL A 44 -4.22 -1.26 5.93
C VAL A 44 -3.40 -0.22 6.68
N ASN A 45 -3.94 0.33 7.76
CA ASN A 45 -3.24 1.37 8.51
C ASN A 45 -1.97 0.84 9.17
N ALA A 46 -1.98 -0.37 9.68
CA ALA A 46 -0.78 -0.99 10.22
C ALA A 46 0.30 -1.16 9.16
N ALA A 47 -0.11 -1.54 7.95
CA ALA A 47 0.82 -1.69 6.83
C ALA A 47 1.41 -0.33 6.42
N LEU A 48 0.59 0.71 6.39
CA LEU A 48 1.06 2.05 6.07
C LEU A 48 2.07 2.56 7.11
N ASP A 49 1.83 2.27 8.38
CA ASP A 49 2.77 2.64 9.45
C ASP A 49 4.12 1.95 9.25
N LEU A 50 4.10 0.68 8.88
CA LEU A 50 5.34 -0.05 8.63
C LEU A 50 6.10 0.49 7.42
N LEU A 51 5.39 0.99 6.41
CA LEU A 51 6.03 1.63 5.27
C LEU A 51 6.80 2.89 5.69
N GLU A 52 6.24 3.66 6.61
CA GLU A 52 6.93 4.84 7.14
C GLU A 52 8.23 4.46 7.85
N ASP A 53 8.21 3.35 8.56
CA ASP A 53 9.35 2.89 9.35
C ASP A 53 10.39 2.12 8.53
N GLU A 54 10.14 1.88 7.25
CA GLU A 54 11.01 1.14 6.35
C GLU A 54 11.36 -0.27 6.84
N VAL A 55 10.49 -0.87 7.65
CA VAL A 55 10.76 -2.21 8.20
C VAL A 55 10.15 -3.33 7.39
N ILE A 56 9.29 -3.02 6.45
CA ILE A 56 8.63 -4.04 5.66
C ILE A 56 9.36 -4.29 4.36
N PRO A 57 9.64 -5.55 4.03
CA PRO A 57 10.18 -5.87 2.71
C PRO A 57 9.09 -5.68 1.65
N LEU A 58 9.37 -4.85 0.68
CA LEU A 58 8.50 -4.66 -0.47
C LEU A 58 8.96 -5.57 -1.59
N THR A 59 8.01 -6.12 -2.31
CA THR A 59 8.29 -6.97 -3.46
C THR A 59 8.21 -6.16 -4.73
N ASN A 60 9.27 -6.24 -5.55
CA ASN A 60 9.27 -5.58 -6.85
C ASN A 60 8.22 -6.21 -7.75
N LEU A 61 7.56 -5.36 -8.54
CA LEU A 61 6.69 -5.85 -9.58
C LEU A 61 7.52 -6.20 -10.81
N PRO A 62 7.08 -7.18 -11.59
CA PRO A 62 7.83 -7.56 -12.79
C PRO A 62 7.70 -6.50 -13.88
N GLY A 63 8.62 -6.54 -14.86
CA GLY A 63 8.56 -5.73 -16.04
C GLY A 63 8.85 -4.27 -15.79
N ILE A 64 8.23 -3.42 -16.60
CA ILE A 64 8.46 -1.98 -16.59
C ILE A 64 8.10 -1.36 -15.26
N ALA A 65 7.03 -1.83 -14.62
CA ALA A 65 6.60 -1.30 -13.33
C ALA A 65 7.71 -1.44 -12.28
N GLY A 66 8.32 -2.61 -12.18
CA GLY A 66 9.43 -2.81 -11.26
C GLY A 66 10.63 -1.94 -11.60
N ALA A 67 10.90 -1.77 -12.89
CA ALA A 67 12.04 -0.98 -13.34
C ALA A 67 11.92 0.50 -12.96
N ILE A 68 10.69 1.02 -12.84
CA ILE A 68 10.48 2.42 -12.46
C ILE A 68 10.16 2.59 -10.97
N GLY A 69 10.48 1.59 -10.16
CA GLY A 69 10.37 1.71 -8.71
C GLY A 69 9.01 1.42 -8.13
N VAL A 70 8.14 0.76 -8.87
CA VAL A 70 6.84 0.35 -8.36
C VAL A 70 6.97 -0.99 -7.65
N LYS A 71 6.47 -1.04 -6.42
CA LYS A 71 6.57 -2.21 -5.56
C LYS A 71 5.22 -2.49 -4.94
N ARG A 72 5.10 -3.66 -4.31
CA ARG A 72 3.85 -4.00 -3.62
C ARG A 72 4.13 -4.59 -2.25
N LEU A 73 3.18 -4.36 -1.36
CA LEU A 73 3.10 -5.01 -0.07
C LEU A 73 1.83 -5.84 -0.05
N VAL A 74 1.99 -7.14 0.09
CA VAL A 74 0.86 -8.07 0.12
C VAL A 74 0.27 -8.12 1.53
N LEU A 75 -1.03 -7.90 1.66
CA LEU A 75 -1.71 -8.07 2.94
C LEU A 75 -1.95 -9.56 3.17
N ARG A 76 -1.67 -10.04 4.38
CA ARG A 76 -1.76 -11.48 4.64
C ARG A 76 -3.18 -11.98 4.87
N ARG A 77 -4.01 -11.19 5.54
CA ARG A 77 -5.36 -11.61 5.89
C ARG A 77 -6.40 -11.35 4.82
N PHE A 78 -6.09 -10.43 3.93
CA PHE A 78 -7.04 -9.96 2.93
C PHE A 78 -6.40 -10.06 1.55
N PRO A 79 -7.19 -10.38 0.52
CA PRO A 79 -6.64 -10.56 -0.84
C PRO A 79 -6.39 -9.21 -1.52
N PHE A 80 -5.53 -8.40 -0.92
CA PHE A 80 -5.20 -7.07 -1.41
C PHE A 80 -3.69 -6.84 -1.38
N ASP A 81 -3.23 -6.05 -2.34
CA ASP A 81 -1.88 -5.51 -2.34
C ASP A 81 -1.95 -4.01 -2.15
N ILE A 82 -1.00 -3.47 -1.41
CA ILE A 82 -0.76 -2.03 -1.39
C ILE A 82 0.32 -1.78 -2.42
N VAL A 83 -0.02 -1.07 -3.48
CA VAL A 83 0.90 -0.78 -4.58
C VAL A 83 1.50 0.60 -4.35
N VAL A 84 2.84 0.67 -4.34
CA VAL A 84 3.53 1.91 -4.01
C VAL A 84 4.60 2.22 -5.04
N ARG A 85 4.92 3.52 -5.16
CA ARG A 85 6.12 3.97 -5.84
C ARG A 85 7.04 4.54 -4.79
N GLU A 86 8.26 4.02 -4.74
CA GLU A 86 9.22 4.39 -3.71
C GLU A 86 10.28 5.32 -4.28
N SER A 87 10.60 6.36 -3.53
CA SER A 87 11.74 7.24 -3.82
C SER A 87 12.54 7.42 -2.54
N ALA A 88 13.59 8.24 -2.60
CA ALA A 88 14.51 8.38 -1.48
C ALA A 88 13.82 8.85 -0.19
N ASP A 89 12.87 9.77 -0.30
CA ASP A 89 12.26 10.40 0.86
C ASP A 89 10.74 10.29 0.89
N GLU A 90 10.17 9.56 -0.05
CA GLU A 90 8.71 9.53 -0.19
C GLU A 90 8.25 8.17 -0.70
N ILE A 91 7.11 7.75 -0.19
CA ILE A 91 6.40 6.59 -0.71
C ILE A 91 5.01 7.07 -1.11
N ILE A 92 4.64 6.79 -2.36
CA ILE A 92 3.33 7.15 -2.87
C ILE A 92 2.51 5.87 -2.99
N VAL A 93 1.41 5.79 -2.26
CA VAL A 93 0.48 4.67 -2.37
C VAL A 93 -0.40 4.92 -3.60
N ILE A 94 -0.21 4.10 -4.62
CA ILE A 94 -0.89 4.24 -5.90
C ILE A 94 -2.23 3.54 -5.89
N ALA A 95 -2.31 2.39 -5.23
CA ALA A 95 -3.53 1.60 -5.24
C ALA A 95 -3.62 0.68 -4.03
N ILE A 96 -4.85 0.43 -3.60
CA ILE A 96 -5.20 -0.65 -2.68
C ILE A 96 -5.93 -1.66 -3.55
N ALA A 97 -5.19 -2.64 -4.05
CA ALA A 97 -5.61 -3.45 -5.19
C ALA A 97 -6.04 -4.85 -4.77
N HIS A 98 -7.32 -5.16 -4.99
CA HIS A 98 -7.81 -6.52 -4.78
C HIS A 98 -7.13 -7.45 -5.77
N HIS A 99 -6.78 -8.65 -5.33
CA HIS A 99 -6.06 -9.63 -6.16
C HIS A 99 -6.82 -10.04 -7.44
N SER A 100 -8.13 -9.86 -7.47
CA SER A 100 -8.93 -10.19 -8.65
C SER A 100 -8.91 -9.09 -9.72
N ARG A 101 -8.39 -7.92 -9.40
CA ARG A 101 -8.33 -6.83 -10.38
C ARG A 101 -7.27 -7.11 -11.44
N ARG A 102 -7.48 -6.56 -12.64
CA ARG A 102 -6.52 -6.70 -13.74
C ARG A 102 -5.17 -6.15 -13.30
N PRO A 103 -4.08 -6.89 -13.47
CA PRO A 103 -2.75 -6.37 -13.15
C PRO A 103 -2.47 -5.07 -13.89
N GLY A 104 -1.97 -4.08 -13.16
CA GLY A 104 -1.60 -2.81 -13.76
C GLY A 104 -2.76 -1.87 -14.05
N TYR A 105 -3.98 -2.14 -13.56
CA TYR A 105 -5.11 -1.25 -13.80
C TYR A 105 -4.86 0.18 -13.27
N TRP A 106 -3.94 0.31 -12.35
CA TRP A 106 -3.57 1.58 -11.69
C TRP A 106 -2.49 2.35 -12.45
N ARG A 107 -2.07 1.89 -13.63
CA ARG A 107 -0.91 2.46 -14.33
C ARG A 107 -1.00 3.94 -14.64
N ASN A 108 -2.19 4.43 -14.88
CA ASN A 108 -2.36 5.83 -15.28
C ASN A 108 -2.65 6.75 -14.11
N ARG A 109 -2.34 6.33 -12.93
CA ARG A 109 -2.55 7.14 -11.74
C ARG A 109 -1.38 8.03 -11.40
#